data_192298831b114d8e6a5ffbd489579894
#
_entry.id   192298831b114d8e6a5ffbd489579894
#
_cell.length_a   1.000
_cell.length_b   1.000
_cell.length_c   1.000
_cell.angle_alpha   90.00
_cell.angle_beta   90.00
_cell.angle_gamma   90.00
#
_symmetry.space_group_name_H-M   'P 1'
#
loop_
_entity.id
_entity.type
_entity.pdbx_description
1 polymer ?
#
loop_
_entity_poly.entity_id
_entity_poly.type
_entity_poly.pdbx_seq_one_letter_code
_entity_poly.pdbx_strand_id
1 'polypeptide(L)'
;CRLGFDEIQFDYVSFPFGGDVSTATFDGAYNQEVRVASIAAFLSRAYAILHPMRCAVSSTVLGIVLESGADEGVGQRPGTMSRIVDVLVPTLYSTNYGAGWKGFDDPDEHAVEIVDTALDGGRGKLDGYGYLRPWLQTWAITAADQRAVQSVVTDAGHGWQLWSNNADYSADALPPR
;
A
#
# COMPACT_ATOMS: atom_id res chain seq x y z
N CYS A 1 -14.26 -4.10 -15.83
CA CYS A 1 -15.67 -3.89 -15.86
C CYS A 1 -16.31 -4.21 -17.23
N ARG A 2 -16.39 -3.33 -18.25
CA ARG A 2 -16.99 -3.70 -19.56
C ARG A 2 -16.27 -4.85 -20.28
N LEU A 3 -15.00 -5.10 -19.97
CA LEU A 3 -14.17 -6.17 -20.51
C LEU A 3 -14.11 -7.39 -19.57
N GLY A 4 -14.92 -7.44 -18.50
CA GLY A 4 -14.98 -8.58 -17.59
C GLY A 4 -14.03 -8.48 -16.38
N PHE A 5 -13.42 -7.32 -16.12
CA PHE A 5 -12.65 -7.12 -14.89
C PHE A 5 -13.58 -6.85 -13.71
N ASP A 6 -13.31 -7.46 -12.57
CA ASP A 6 -14.07 -7.31 -11.33
C ASP A 6 -13.52 -6.16 -10.47
N GLU A 7 -12.26 -5.78 -10.69
CA GLU A 7 -11.58 -4.73 -9.93
C GLU A 7 -10.60 -3.95 -10.82
N ILE A 8 -10.46 -2.67 -10.53
CA ILE A 8 -9.39 -1.82 -11.07
C ILE A 8 -8.54 -1.30 -9.91
N GLN A 9 -7.27 -1.67 -9.91
CA GLN A 9 -6.29 -1.15 -8.97
C GLN A 9 -5.53 0.01 -9.59
N PHE A 10 -5.57 1.15 -8.92
CA PHE A 10 -4.78 2.32 -9.28
C PHE A 10 -3.44 2.27 -8.56
N ASP A 11 -2.37 2.25 -9.32
CA ASP A 11 -1.01 2.26 -8.82
C ASP A 11 -0.39 3.65 -8.91
N TYR A 12 0.56 3.96 -8.04
CA TYR A 12 1.26 5.25 -7.99
C TYR A 12 0.36 6.49 -7.91
N VAL A 13 -0.82 6.37 -7.30
CA VAL A 13 -1.68 7.54 -7.03
C VAL A 13 -1.11 8.32 -5.85
N SER A 14 -0.12 9.15 -6.15
CA SER A 14 0.64 9.91 -5.16
C SER A 14 1.25 11.17 -5.79
N PHE A 15 1.58 12.15 -4.95
CA PHE A 15 2.54 13.17 -5.34
C PHE A 15 3.95 12.56 -5.42
N PRO A 16 4.88 13.19 -6.16
CA PRO A 16 6.22 12.68 -6.34
C PRO A 16 6.94 12.43 -5.01
N PHE A 17 7.62 11.31 -4.93
CA PHE A 17 8.46 10.91 -3.80
C PHE A 17 9.72 10.20 -4.31
N GLY A 18 10.78 10.26 -3.53
CA GLY A 18 12.09 9.77 -3.95
C GLY A 18 12.78 10.70 -4.97
N GLY A 19 14.10 10.58 -5.09
CA GLY A 19 14.89 11.45 -5.94
C GLY A 19 14.86 12.94 -5.52
N ASP A 20 15.23 13.83 -6.44
CA ASP A 20 15.19 15.28 -6.20
C ASP A 20 13.80 15.84 -6.51
N VAL A 21 12.92 15.79 -5.53
CA VAL A 21 11.56 16.36 -5.62
C VAL A 21 11.52 17.88 -5.48
N SER A 22 12.66 18.51 -5.15
CA SER A 22 12.74 19.98 -4.97
C SER A 22 12.49 20.76 -6.26
N THR A 23 12.68 20.11 -7.40
CA THR A 23 12.44 20.67 -8.73
C THR A 23 10.98 20.54 -9.19
N ALA A 24 10.15 19.79 -8.46
CA ALA A 24 8.74 19.65 -8.81
C ALA A 24 7.98 20.95 -8.54
N THR A 25 7.23 21.41 -9.53
CA THR A 25 6.40 22.62 -9.43
C THR A 25 4.93 22.25 -9.59
N PHE A 26 4.07 22.88 -8.80
CA PHE A 26 2.65 22.66 -8.83
C PHE A 26 1.91 24.01 -8.91
N ASP A 27 0.81 24.04 -9.62
CA ASP A 27 -0.05 25.22 -9.67
C ASP A 27 -0.77 25.39 -8.33
N GLY A 28 -0.64 26.60 -7.73
CA GLY A 28 -1.32 26.96 -6.50
C GLY A 28 -0.62 26.51 -5.22
N ALA A 29 -1.38 26.38 -4.14
CA ALA A 29 -0.82 25.99 -2.84
C ALA A 29 -0.38 24.53 -2.84
N TYR A 30 0.80 24.28 -2.27
CA TYR A 30 1.36 22.94 -2.11
C TYR A 30 1.60 22.63 -0.63
N ASN A 31 0.58 22.08 0.01
CA ASN A 31 0.61 21.66 1.41
C ASN A 31 -0.10 20.31 1.58
N GLN A 32 -0.04 19.73 2.77
CA GLN A 32 -0.66 18.44 3.05
C GLN A 32 -2.16 18.41 2.72
N GLU A 33 -2.90 19.46 3.07
CA GLU A 33 -4.35 19.51 2.85
C GLU A 33 -4.68 19.42 1.36
N VAL A 34 -3.99 20.20 0.55
CA VAL A 34 -4.17 20.22 -0.92
C VAL A 34 -3.77 18.88 -1.54
N ARG A 35 -2.66 18.29 -1.11
CA ARG A 35 -2.23 16.98 -1.61
C ARG A 35 -3.26 15.90 -1.31
N VAL A 36 -3.70 15.83 -0.06
CA VAL A 36 -4.70 14.82 0.37
C VAL A 36 -6.02 15.02 -0.35
N ALA A 37 -6.49 16.26 -0.49
CA ALA A 37 -7.73 16.58 -1.22
C ALA A 37 -7.63 16.20 -2.71
N SER A 38 -6.47 16.40 -3.34
CA SER A 38 -6.26 16.05 -4.75
C SER A 38 -6.33 14.54 -4.98
N ILE A 39 -5.65 13.74 -4.13
CA ILE A 39 -5.72 12.28 -4.20
C ILE A 39 -7.15 11.78 -3.94
N ALA A 40 -7.82 12.31 -2.92
CA ALA A 40 -9.19 11.96 -2.60
C ALA A 40 -10.16 12.31 -3.74
N ALA A 41 -9.99 13.46 -4.40
CA ALA A 41 -10.82 13.85 -5.54
C ALA A 41 -10.64 12.91 -6.74
N PHE A 42 -9.42 12.53 -7.06
CA PHE A 42 -9.14 11.56 -8.12
C PHE A 42 -9.81 10.22 -7.83
N LEU A 43 -9.59 9.65 -6.64
CA LEU A 43 -10.16 8.35 -6.26
C LEU A 43 -11.68 8.39 -6.19
N SER A 44 -12.28 9.47 -5.68
CA SER A 44 -13.73 9.67 -5.66
C SER A 44 -14.29 9.68 -7.07
N ARG A 45 -13.63 10.33 -8.02
CA ARG A 45 -14.03 10.34 -9.42
C ARG A 45 -13.94 8.95 -10.05
N ALA A 46 -12.86 8.23 -9.79
CA ALA A 46 -12.69 6.86 -10.26
C ALA A 46 -13.79 5.94 -9.71
N TYR A 47 -14.05 6.02 -8.41
CA TYR A 47 -15.10 5.26 -7.74
C TYR A 47 -16.49 5.54 -8.32
N ALA A 48 -16.83 6.81 -8.51
CA ALA A 48 -18.13 7.21 -9.08
C ALA A 48 -18.36 6.67 -10.50
N ILE A 49 -17.28 6.40 -11.26
CA ILE A 49 -17.37 5.84 -12.62
C ILE A 49 -17.42 4.30 -12.58
N LEU A 50 -16.63 3.67 -11.73
CA LEU A 50 -16.38 2.22 -11.76
C LEU A 50 -17.40 1.44 -10.91
N HIS A 51 -17.75 1.95 -9.74
CA HIS A 51 -18.63 1.26 -8.80
C HIS A 51 -20.02 0.93 -9.39
N PRO A 52 -20.69 1.84 -10.14
CA PRO A 52 -21.96 1.51 -10.81
C PRO A 52 -21.83 0.39 -11.86
N MET A 53 -20.63 0.09 -12.34
CA MET A 53 -20.35 -1.03 -13.24
C MET A 53 -20.03 -2.34 -12.49
N ARG A 54 -20.25 -2.38 -11.17
CA ARG A 54 -19.90 -3.49 -10.27
C ARG A 54 -18.41 -3.84 -10.33
N CYS A 55 -17.59 -2.83 -10.38
CA CYS A 55 -16.15 -2.94 -10.42
C CYS A 55 -15.57 -2.35 -9.13
N ALA A 56 -14.90 -3.16 -8.34
CA ALA A 56 -14.22 -2.70 -7.16
C ALA A 56 -13.08 -1.73 -7.52
N VAL A 57 -12.81 -0.81 -6.63
CA VAL A 57 -11.73 0.17 -6.78
C VAL A 57 -10.72 -0.04 -5.67
N SER A 58 -9.48 -0.25 -6.05
CA SER A 58 -8.37 -0.33 -5.11
C SER A 58 -7.29 0.69 -5.44
N SER A 59 -6.51 1.07 -4.45
CA SER A 59 -5.40 2.02 -4.63
C SER A 59 -4.19 1.61 -3.82
N THR A 60 -3.04 1.61 -4.48
CA THR A 60 -1.74 1.43 -3.83
C THR A 60 -1.42 2.62 -2.93
N VAL A 61 -0.87 2.35 -1.77
CA VAL A 61 -0.33 3.35 -0.85
C VAL A 61 1.05 2.94 -0.37
N LEU A 62 1.88 3.91 -0.01
CA LEU A 62 3.15 3.62 0.63
C LEU A 62 2.93 2.96 1.99
N GLY A 63 3.69 1.91 2.31
CA GLY A 63 3.58 1.23 3.61
C GLY A 63 3.72 2.16 4.80
N ILE A 64 4.65 3.12 4.74
CA ILE A 64 4.94 4.07 5.81
C ILE A 64 3.73 4.93 6.21
N VAL A 65 2.79 5.22 5.32
CA VAL A 65 1.62 6.04 5.66
C VAL A 65 0.64 5.31 6.60
N LEU A 66 0.73 3.97 6.68
CA LEU A 66 -0.03 3.19 7.66
C LEU A 66 0.43 3.48 9.09
N GLU A 67 1.69 3.84 9.27
CA GLU A 67 2.27 4.12 10.58
C GLU A 67 2.32 5.61 10.89
N SER A 68 2.49 6.45 9.85
CA SER A 68 2.62 7.89 9.99
C SER A 68 1.31 8.59 10.39
N GLY A 69 1.44 9.70 11.09
CA GLY A 69 0.35 10.65 11.35
C GLY A 69 0.15 11.67 10.24
N ALA A 70 1.07 11.70 9.24
CA ALA A 70 1.09 12.65 8.13
C ALA A 70 0.82 11.95 6.80
N ASP A 71 0.83 12.69 5.69
CA ASP A 71 0.71 12.17 4.33
C ASP A 71 2.06 11.84 3.68
N GLU A 72 3.15 11.94 4.42
CA GLU A 72 4.54 11.74 3.98
C GLU A 72 4.91 12.52 2.70
N GLY A 73 4.25 13.65 2.47
CA GLY A 73 4.45 14.46 1.28
C GLY A 73 3.78 13.91 0.02
N VAL A 74 3.17 12.76 0.06
CA VAL A 74 2.62 12.03 -1.10
C VAL A 74 1.10 12.18 -1.26
N GLY A 75 0.44 12.84 -0.33
CA GLY A 75 -1.00 13.06 -0.37
C GLY A 75 -1.84 11.84 0.04
N GLN A 76 -1.22 10.79 0.54
CA GLN A 76 -1.91 9.55 0.93
C GLN A 76 -2.23 9.56 2.42
N ARG A 77 -3.52 9.50 2.75
CA ARG A 77 -4.02 9.37 4.13
C ARG A 77 -4.95 8.17 4.20
N PRO A 78 -4.56 7.07 4.87
CA PRO A 78 -5.36 5.84 4.93
C PRO A 78 -6.80 6.07 5.38
N GLY A 79 -7.01 6.88 6.42
CA GLY A 79 -8.35 7.20 6.91
C GLY A 79 -9.23 7.93 5.90
N THR A 80 -8.66 8.79 5.07
CA THR A 80 -9.40 9.49 4.01
C THR A 80 -9.67 8.53 2.84
N MET A 81 -8.67 7.78 2.41
CA MET A 81 -8.76 6.92 1.23
C MET A 81 -9.68 5.72 1.47
N SER A 82 -9.66 5.11 2.68
CA SER A 82 -10.50 3.97 3.03
C SER A 82 -12.02 4.26 3.02
N ARG A 83 -12.41 5.55 3.07
CA ARG A 83 -13.81 5.96 2.89
C ARG A 83 -14.24 6.04 1.42
N ILE A 84 -13.29 5.93 0.49
CA ILE A 84 -13.52 6.17 -0.94
C ILE A 84 -13.37 4.87 -1.73
N VAL A 85 -12.31 4.11 -1.46
CA VAL A 85 -11.99 2.89 -2.21
C VAL A 85 -12.39 1.64 -1.44
N ASP A 86 -12.62 0.54 -2.15
CA ASP A 86 -12.98 -0.73 -1.54
C ASP A 86 -11.76 -1.39 -0.86
N VAL A 87 -10.56 -1.22 -1.43
CA VAL A 87 -9.33 -1.83 -0.93
C VAL A 87 -8.16 -0.84 -0.97
N LEU A 88 -7.43 -0.73 0.14
CA LEU A 88 -6.11 -0.11 0.19
C LEU A 88 -5.03 -1.18 0.06
N VAL A 89 -4.06 -0.90 -0.78
CA VAL A 89 -2.99 -1.84 -1.13
C VAL A 89 -1.63 -1.24 -0.73
N PRO A 90 -1.25 -1.37 0.56
CA PRO A 90 0.03 -0.85 1.02
C PRO A 90 1.21 -1.66 0.48
N THR A 91 2.28 -0.98 0.06
CA THR A 91 3.53 -1.61 -0.33
C THR A 91 4.36 -1.92 0.91
N LEU A 92 4.23 -3.12 1.44
CA LEU A 92 4.93 -3.56 2.65
C LEU A 92 6.21 -4.34 2.26
N TYR A 93 7.15 -3.61 1.65
CA TYR A 93 8.46 -4.13 1.28
C TYR A 93 9.48 -3.74 2.34
N SER A 94 10.14 -4.71 2.97
CA SER A 94 11.18 -4.42 3.98
C SER A 94 12.30 -3.55 3.41
N THR A 95 12.63 -3.74 2.13
CA THR A 95 13.61 -2.93 1.39
C THR A 95 13.26 -1.43 1.28
N ASN A 96 12.05 -1.03 1.59
CA ASN A 96 11.64 0.38 1.59
C ASN A 96 11.93 1.08 2.93
N TYR A 97 12.35 0.36 3.94
CA TYR A 97 12.63 0.88 5.27
C TYR A 97 14.15 1.02 5.46
N GLY A 98 14.59 2.16 5.93
CA GLY A 98 16.02 2.43 6.12
C GLY A 98 16.56 1.84 7.42
N ALA A 99 17.88 1.64 7.47
CA ALA A 99 18.58 1.23 8.69
C ALA A 99 18.22 2.12 9.87
N GLY A 100 18.02 1.52 11.03
CA GLY A 100 17.57 2.19 12.27
C GLY A 100 16.05 2.32 12.38
N TRP A 101 15.27 1.93 11.38
CA TRP A 101 13.82 1.95 11.48
C TRP A 101 13.37 1.02 12.63
N LYS A 102 12.65 1.59 13.59
CA LYS A 102 12.24 0.91 14.84
C LYS A 102 13.36 0.19 15.58
N GLY A 103 14.61 0.59 15.39
CA GLY A 103 15.78 0.01 16.02
C GLY A 103 16.40 -1.18 15.31
N PHE A 104 15.92 -1.52 14.11
CA PHE A 104 16.53 -2.56 13.28
C PHE A 104 17.71 -1.99 12.48
N ASP A 105 18.88 -2.58 12.63
CA ASP A 105 20.07 -2.20 11.87
C ASP A 105 19.90 -2.57 10.38
N ASP A 106 19.28 -3.72 10.11
CA ASP A 106 18.93 -4.19 8.77
C ASP A 106 17.44 -4.59 8.72
N PRO A 107 16.56 -3.70 8.25
CA PRO A 107 15.13 -4.01 8.11
C PRO A 107 14.80 -5.20 7.20
N ASP A 108 15.67 -5.55 6.25
CA ASP A 108 15.42 -6.67 5.35
C ASP A 108 15.45 -8.03 6.07
N GLU A 109 16.18 -8.12 7.19
CA GLU A 109 16.18 -9.31 8.05
C GLU A 109 14.92 -9.40 8.94
N HIS A 110 14.06 -8.36 8.94
CA HIS A 110 12.91 -8.21 9.82
C HIS A 110 11.58 -8.01 9.07
N ALA A 111 11.45 -8.64 7.90
CA ALA A 111 10.27 -8.47 7.04
C ALA A 111 8.95 -8.82 7.75
N VAL A 112 8.94 -9.80 8.63
CA VAL A 112 7.76 -10.23 9.39
C VAL A 112 7.32 -9.14 10.36
N GLU A 113 8.25 -8.61 11.17
CA GLU A 113 7.99 -7.56 12.16
C GLU A 113 7.56 -6.24 11.49
N ILE A 114 8.13 -5.93 10.32
CA ILE A 114 7.77 -4.75 9.52
C ILE A 114 6.31 -4.87 9.07
N VAL A 115 5.92 -5.99 8.49
CA VAL A 115 4.57 -6.19 8.00
C VAL A 115 3.56 -6.19 9.14
N ASP A 116 3.83 -6.90 10.22
CA ASP A 116 2.96 -6.95 11.40
C ASP A 116 2.75 -5.55 12.00
N THR A 117 3.83 -4.80 12.19
CA THR A 117 3.78 -3.43 12.72
C THR A 117 2.98 -2.49 11.81
N ALA A 118 3.17 -2.59 10.49
CA ALA A 118 2.45 -1.76 9.54
C ALA A 118 0.95 -2.08 9.51
N LEU A 119 0.58 -3.35 9.61
CA LEU A 119 -0.82 -3.77 9.68
C LEU A 119 -1.49 -3.27 10.97
N ASP A 120 -0.81 -3.37 12.11
CA ASP A 120 -1.32 -2.85 13.39
C ASP A 120 -1.48 -1.32 13.34
N GLY A 121 -0.50 -0.61 12.78
CA GLY A 121 -0.59 0.83 12.55
C GLY A 121 -1.75 1.22 11.63
N GLY A 122 -1.99 0.42 10.60
CA GLY A 122 -3.08 0.60 9.64
C GLY A 122 -4.46 0.39 10.24
N ARG A 123 -4.63 -0.63 11.06
CA ARG A 123 -5.92 -1.02 11.68
C ARG A 123 -6.63 0.15 12.38
N GLY A 124 -5.87 0.94 13.14
CA GLY A 124 -6.40 2.09 13.87
C GLY A 124 -6.66 3.32 13.01
N LYS A 125 -6.26 3.33 11.75
CA LYS A 125 -6.35 4.49 10.85
C LYS A 125 -7.37 4.32 9.73
N LEU A 126 -7.84 3.10 9.50
CA LEU A 126 -8.91 2.88 8.53
C LEU A 126 -10.22 3.45 9.09
N ASP A 127 -10.85 4.26 8.30
CA ASP A 127 -12.09 4.95 8.65
C ASP A 127 -13.10 4.79 7.51
N GLY A 128 -13.82 3.67 7.52
CA GLY A 128 -14.73 3.29 6.46
C GLY A 128 -14.75 1.80 6.21
N TYR A 129 -15.15 1.40 5.02
CA TYR A 129 -15.31 -0.01 4.63
C TYR A 129 -14.10 -0.58 3.90
N GLY A 130 -13.04 0.21 3.69
CA GLY A 130 -11.85 -0.23 2.96
C GLY A 130 -11.11 -1.35 3.67
N TYR A 131 -10.74 -2.39 2.91
CA TYR A 131 -9.91 -3.49 3.36
C TYR A 131 -8.43 -3.22 3.06
N LEU A 132 -7.54 -3.89 3.80
CA LEU A 132 -6.13 -3.95 3.45
C LEU A 132 -5.85 -5.21 2.62
N ARG A 133 -5.03 -5.06 1.59
CA ARG A 133 -4.49 -6.17 0.79
C ARG A 133 -3.08 -5.82 0.34
N PRO A 134 -2.07 -5.96 1.22
CA PRO A 134 -0.73 -5.49 0.95
C PRO A 134 -0.07 -6.17 -0.24
N TRP A 135 0.78 -5.42 -0.94
CA TRP A 135 1.84 -5.94 -1.77
C TRP A 135 3.00 -6.40 -0.88
N LEU A 136 3.42 -7.65 -1.05
CA LEU A 136 4.55 -8.27 -0.38
C LEU A 136 5.66 -8.51 -1.40
N GLN A 137 6.90 -8.25 -1.04
CA GLN A 137 8.06 -8.44 -1.91
C GLN A 137 8.41 -9.92 -2.08
N THR A 138 9.02 -10.25 -3.22
CA THR A 138 9.56 -11.59 -3.50
C THR A 138 11.07 -11.60 -3.70
N TRP A 139 11.73 -10.46 -3.62
CA TRP A 139 13.18 -10.29 -3.71
C TRP A 139 13.76 -9.99 -2.33
N ALA A 140 15.06 -10.23 -2.12
CA ALA A 140 15.74 -9.99 -0.84
C ALA A 140 15.01 -10.62 0.37
N ILE A 141 14.38 -11.76 0.18
CA ILE A 141 13.64 -12.48 1.23
C ILE A 141 13.74 -13.99 0.98
N THR A 142 13.86 -14.79 2.02
CA THR A 142 13.83 -16.25 1.88
C THR A 142 12.39 -16.75 1.63
N ALA A 143 12.25 -17.94 1.03
CA ALA A 143 10.94 -18.55 0.85
C ALA A 143 10.23 -18.84 2.20
N ALA A 144 10.99 -19.09 3.26
CA ALA A 144 10.45 -19.29 4.60
C ALA A 144 9.89 -17.99 5.18
N ASP A 145 10.62 -16.88 5.09
CA ASP A 145 10.19 -15.58 5.58
C ASP A 145 9.03 -15.04 4.73
N GLN A 146 9.05 -15.27 3.42
CA GLN A 146 7.92 -14.91 2.57
C GLN A 146 6.63 -15.63 3.00
N ARG A 147 6.68 -16.93 3.33
CA ARG A 147 5.51 -17.64 3.89
C ARG A 147 5.11 -17.10 5.26
N ALA A 148 6.08 -16.76 6.11
CA ALA A 148 5.79 -16.19 7.42
C ALA A 148 5.07 -14.83 7.29
N VAL A 149 5.52 -13.96 6.40
CA VAL A 149 4.87 -12.68 6.09
C VAL A 149 3.44 -12.89 5.57
N GLN A 150 3.23 -13.85 4.65
CA GLN A 150 1.90 -14.20 4.14
C GLN A 150 0.97 -14.68 5.26
N SER A 151 1.50 -15.49 6.21
CA SER A 151 0.74 -15.97 7.37
C SER A 151 0.31 -14.81 8.27
N VAL A 152 1.21 -13.89 8.59
CA VAL A 152 0.88 -12.70 9.40
C VAL A 152 -0.27 -11.92 8.78
N VAL A 153 -0.24 -11.68 7.47
CA VAL A 153 -1.31 -10.96 6.77
C VAL A 153 -2.63 -11.74 6.81
N THR A 154 -2.57 -13.05 6.59
CA THR A 154 -3.74 -13.93 6.59
C THR A 154 -4.36 -14.05 7.99
N ASP A 155 -3.53 -14.21 9.02
CA ASP A 155 -3.96 -14.30 10.43
C ASP A 155 -4.58 -12.98 10.92
N ALA A 156 -4.13 -11.86 10.34
CA ALA A 156 -4.74 -10.55 10.53
C ALA A 156 -6.10 -10.38 9.81
N GLY A 157 -6.54 -11.38 9.04
CA GLY A 157 -7.81 -11.36 8.31
C GLY A 157 -7.78 -10.63 6.97
N HIS A 158 -6.58 -10.44 6.40
CA HIS A 158 -6.38 -9.72 5.14
C HIS A 158 -5.95 -10.67 4.01
N GLY A 159 -6.27 -10.30 2.78
CA GLY A 159 -5.64 -10.87 1.58
C GLY A 159 -4.30 -10.21 1.32
N TRP A 160 -3.51 -10.78 0.42
CA TRP A 160 -2.22 -10.23 0.02
C TRP A 160 -1.97 -10.42 -1.48
N GLN A 161 -0.99 -9.69 -1.99
CA GLN A 161 -0.49 -9.76 -3.36
C GLN A 161 1.03 -9.89 -3.31
N LEU A 162 1.62 -10.56 -4.29
CA LEU A 162 3.07 -10.66 -4.43
C LEU A 162 3.55 -9.77 -5.56
N TRP A 163 4.64 -9.06 -5.33
CA TRP A 163 5.34 -8.30 -6.34
C TRP A 163 6.77 -8.80 -6.51
N SER A 164 7.20 -8.93 -7.74
CA SER A 164 8.57 -9.24 -8.13
C SER A 164 9.05 -8.26 -9.19
N ASN A 165 10.18 -7.62 -8.94
CA ASN A 165 10.81 -6.70 -9.91
C ASN A 165 11.18 -7.40 -11.23
N ASN A 166 11.48 -8.70 -11.16
CA ASN A 166 11.97 -9.51 -12.28
C ASN A 166 10.95 -10.56 -12.73
N ALA A 167 9.71 -10.50 -12.22
CA ALA A 167 8.68 -11.54 -12.43
C ALA A 167 9.15 -12.95 -11.99
N ASP A 168 10.03 -13.01 -10.98
CA ASP A 168 10.53 -14.26 -10.38
C ASP A 168 9.72 -14.57 -9.12
N TYR A 169 9.03 -15.71 -9.13
CA TYR A 169 8.17 -16.16 -8.05
C TYR A 169 8.52 -17.61 -7.69
N SER A 170 8.96 -17.83 -6.46
CA SER A 170 9.26 -19.17 -5.95
C SER A 170 7.97 -19.94 -5.65
N ALA A 171 7.82 -21.13 -6.24
CA ALA A 171 6.70 -22.02 -5.90
C ALA A 171 6.75 -22.46 -4.43
N ASP A 172 7.96 -22.58 -3.85
CA ASP A 172 8.16 -22.98 -2.46
C ASP A 172 7.72 -21.89 -1.47
N ALA A 173 7.58 -20.66 -1.94
CA ALA A 173 7.10 -19.54 -1.14
C ALA A 173 5.58 -19.36 -1.19
N LEU A 174 4.88 -20.16 -1.97
CA LEU A 174 3.40 -20.14 -2.01
C LEU A 174 2.82 -21.11 -0.99
N PRO A 175 1.64 -20.80 -0.41
CA PRO A 175 0.95 -21.75 0.46
C PRO A 175 0.57 -23.02 -0.31
N PRO A 176 0.55 -24.18 0.34
CA PRO A 176 0.08 -25.41 -0.29
C PRO A 176 -1.39 -25.23 -0.73
N ARG A 177 -1.72 -25.87 -1.86
CA ARG A 177 -3.10 -25.87 -2.39
C ARG A 177 -4.02 -26.72 -1.54
#